data_cecd2038d631a6a304bd4dbfa2e77f98
#
_entry.id   cecd2038d631a6a304bd4dbfa2e77f98
#
_cell.length_a   1.000
_cell.length_b   1.000
_cell.length_c   1.000
_cell.angle_alpha   90.00
_cell.angle_beta   90.00
_cell.angle_gamma   90.00
#
_symmetry.space_group_name_H-M   'P 1'
#
loop_
_entity.id
_entity.type
_entity.pdbx_description
1 polymer ?
#
loop_
_entity_poly.entity_id
_entity_poly.type
_entity_poly.pdbx_seq_one_letter_code
_entity_poly.pdbx_strand_id
1 'polypeptide(L)'
;VTRDDQLTAGLARVALGQFPTALEVAPRLSAEPGFPPVWVKREDLSGLALGGNKPRQLEFLMAAAMAEGAQAVITTAAAQSNFCRATAAAGARLGIRVGLLLRGTGQEALQGNLLLDRLLGADVRFIPTLDPYDTRVPGWIDDMVADYTRQGLKTHVLHLPGRTGMLGAAAMVCTGEEMARQFAAQGIQPQAVFLAAGSGLTVAGLALAFKTLGLPTRVVGISVQKQADFMVPLIVERA
;
A
#
# COMPACT_ATOMS: atom_id res chain seq x y z
N VAL A 1 -18.69 3.50 9.57
CA VAL A 1 -18.78 4.52 8.50
C VAL A 1 -18.89 3.77 7.18
N THR A 2 -20.10 3.67 6.65
CA THR A 2 -20.35 3.13 5.30
C THR A 2 -19.74 4.11 4.30
N ARG A 3 -18.63 3.72 3.68
CA ARG A 3 -18.14 4.41 2.49
C ARG A 3 -18.94 3.87 1.30
N ASP A 4 -19.42 4.77 0.44
CA ASP A 4 -20.13 4.45 -0.80
C ASP A 4 -19.18 3.91 -1.89
N ASP A 5 -18.42 2.87 -1.55
CA ASP A 5 -17.47 2.25 -2.47
C ASP A 5 -18.20 1.10 -3.21
N GLN A 6 -18.78 1.40 -4.36
CA GLN A 6 -19.64 0.46 -5.09
C GLN A 6 -18.84 -0.66 -5.77
N LEU A 7 -17.65 -0.36 -6.31
CA LEU A 7 -16.85 -1.34 -7.05
C LEU A 7 -16.20 -2.40 -6.15
N THR A 8 -16.11 -2.15 -4.84
CA THR A 8 -15.56 -3.09 -3.86
C THR A 8 -16.56 -3.46 -2.78
N ALA A 9 -17.85 -3.24 -3.05
CA ALA A 9 -18.93 -3.65 -2.16
C ALA A 9 -18.83 -5.14 -1.81
N GLY A 10 -18.92 -5.45 -0.52
CA GLY A 10 -18.80 -6.85 -0.03
C GLY A 10 -17.39 -7.28 0.36
N LEU A 11 -16.35 -6.53 0.06
CA LEU A 11 -15.02 -6.79 0.61
C LEU A 11 -14.92 -6.29 2.06
N ALA A 12 -14.54 -7.20 2.96
CA ALA A 12 -14.33 -6.84 4.37
C ALA A 12 -13.17 -5.85 4.51
N ARG A 13 -13.33 -4.86 5.41
CA ARG A 13 -12.28 -3.89 5.73
C ARG A 13 -12.33 -3.50 7.21
N VAL A 14 -11.18 -3.14 7.75
CA VAL A 14 -11.00 -2.61 9.10
C VAL A 14 -10.57 -1.14 9.03
N ALA A 15 -11.10 -0.30 9.91
CA ALA A 15 -10.78 1.13 9.90
C ALA A 15 -9.36 1.38 10.45
N LEU A 16 -8.45 1.79 9.58
CA LEU A 16 -7.07 2.13 9.92
C LEU A 16 -6.72 3.59 9.61
N GLY A 17 -7.21 4.11 8.52
CA GLY A 17 -6.91 5.46 8.08
C GLY A 17 -8.08 6.45 8.23
N GLN A 18 -7.79 7.71 7.93
CA GLN A 18 -8.77 8.79 7.85
C GLN A 18 -9.06 9.08 6.37
N PHE A 19 -10.26 8.73 5.93
CA PHE A 19 -10.67 8.88 4.54
C PHE A 19 -12.07 9.49 4.46
N PRO A 20 -12.40 10.25 3.41
CA PRO A 20 -11.57 10.59 2.25
C PRO A 20 -10.39 11.49 2.64
N THR A 21 -9.25 11.33 1.94
CA THR A 21 -8.17 12.31 2.04
C THR A 21 -8.49 13.52 1.15
N ALA A 22 -7.96 14.69 1.48
CA ALA A 22 -8.22 15.89 0.71
C ALA A 22 -7.69 15.81 -0.72
N LEU A 23 -8.37 16.48 -1.65
CA LEU A 23 -7.90 16.81 -2.99
C LEU A 23 -7.79 18.34 -3.04
N GLU A 24 -6.56 18.85 -3.09
CA GLU A 24 -6.25 20.27 -2.94
C GLU A 24 -5.53 20.81 -4.17
N VAL A 25 -5.82 22.05 -4.54
CA VAL A 25 -5.02 22.75 -5.55
C VAL A 25 -3.64 23.06 -5.01
N ALA A 26 -2.60 22.94 -5.85
CA ALA A 26 -1.25 23.39 -5.57
C ALA A 26 -1.00 24.77 -6.21
N PRO A 27 -1.36 25.89 -5.55
CA PRO A 27 -1.46 27.20 -6.19
C PRO A 27 -0.10 27.70 -6.69
N ARG A 28 0.96 27.46 -5.96
CA ARG A 28 2.31 27.88 -6.36
C ARG A 28 2.80 27.14 -7.60
N LEU A 29 2.58 25.85 -7.67
CA LEU A 29 2.96 25.04 -8.84
C LEU A 29 2.09 25.36 -10.05
N SER A 30 0.79 25.59 -9.83
CA SER A 30 -0.15 25.97 -10.88
C SER A 30 0.09 27.38 -11.44
N ALA A 31 0.82 28.23 -10.71
CA ALA A 31 1.19 29.57 -11.16
C ALA A 31 2.49 29.60 -11.98
N GLU A 32 3.22 28.49 -12.06
CA GLU A 32 4.46 28.43 -12.84
C GLU A 32 4.14 28.51 -14.35
N PRO A 33 4.91 29.29 -15.14
CA PRO A 33 4.69 29.42 -16.57
C PRO A 33 4.70 28.06 -17.30
N GLY A 34 3.66 27.81 -18.09
CA GLY A 34 3.51 26.57 -18.88
C GLY A 34 2.93 25.38 -18.11
N PHE A 35 2.64 25.52 -16.82
CA PHE A 35 1.97 24.47 -16.06
C PHE A 35 0.44 24.61 -16.15
N PRO A 36 -0.29 23.48 -16.30
CA PRO A 36 -1.72 23.46 -16.11
C PRO A 36 -2.06 23.59 -14.62
N PRO A 37 -3.34 23.81 -14.24
CA PRO A 37 -3.77 23.65 -12.85
C PRO A 37 -3.36 22.30 -12.29
N VAL A 38 -2.62 22.31 -11.17
CA VAL A 38 -2.11 21.10 -10.51
C VAL A 38 -2.85 20.87 -9.20
N TRP A 39 -3.32 19.66 -9.01
CA TRP A 39 -4.02 19.20 -7.82
C TRP A 39 -3.23 18.11 -7.12
N VAL A 40 -3.30 18.07 -5.80
CA VAL A 40 -2.61 17.07 -4.97
C VAL A 40 -3.63 16.26 -4.21
N LYS A 41 -3.65 14.95 -4.45
CA LYS A 41 -4.38 13.99 -3.61
C LYS A 41 -3.53 13.70 -2.37
N ARG A 42 -3.98 14.17 -1.21
CA ARG A 42 -3.23 14.23 0.04
C ARG A 42 -3.23 12.89 0.79
N GLU A 43 -2.64 11.85 0.16
CA GLU A 43 -2.50 10.54 0.81
C GLU A 43 -1.58 10.57 2.04
N ASP A 44 -0.70 11.55 2.15
CA ASP A 44 0.09 11.84 3.34
C ASP A 44 -0.77 12.12 4.58
N LEU A 45 -2.01 12.58 4.40
CA LEU A 45 -2.97 12.86 5.48
C LEU A 45 -3.85 11.66 5.86
N SER A 46 -3.53 10.46 5.42
CA SER A 46 -4.31 9.25 5.75
C SER A 46 -4.22 8.81 7.23
N GLY A 47 -3.37 9.44 8.04
CA GLY A 47 -3.38 9.41 9.50
C GLY A 47 -2.59 8.30 10.17
N LEU A 48 -2.52 7.07 9.63
CA LEU A 48 -1.81 5.96 10.27
C LEU A 48 -0.29 6.11 10.09
N ALA A 49 0.46 6.25 11.19
CA ALA A 49 1.92 6.26 11.24
C ALA A 49 2.56 7.07 10.10
N LEU A 50 2.38 8.38 10.08
CA LEU A 50 2.83 9.33 9.07
C LEU A 50 2.14 9.22 7.71
N GLY A 51 1.01 8.55 7.63
CA GLY A 51 0.18 8.52 6.43
C GLY A 51 0.77 7.75 5.24
N GLY A 52 0.35 8.14 4.05
CA GLY A 52 0.65 7.49 2.78
C GLY A 52 -0.51 6.63 2.28
N ASN A 53 -0.35 6.01 1.11
CA ASN A 53 -1.37 5.18 0.48
C ASN A 53 -1.50 3.77 1.10
N LYS A 54 -0.55 3.36 1.93
CA LYS A 54 -0.50 1.99 2.47
C LYS A 54 -1.60 1.66 3.48
N PRO A 55 -2.07 2.59 4.32
CA PRO A 55 -3.23 2.34 5.18
C PRO A 55 -4.46 1.86 4.41
N ARG A 56 -4.71 2.37 3.19
CA ARG A 56 -5.83 1.89 2.36
C ARG A 56 -5.74 0.41 2.03
N GLN A 57 -4.56 -0.05 1.61
CA GLN A 57 -4.31 -1.46 1.32
C GLN A 57 -4.47 -2.31 2.57
N LEU A 58 -3.94 -1.85 3.68
CA LEU A 58 -3.96 -2.57 4.96
C LEU A 58 -5.36 -2.68 5.57
N GLU A 59 -6.29 -1.77 5.28
CA GLU A 59 -7.68 -1.93 5.70
C GLU A 59 -8.30 -3.24 5.21
N PHE A 60 -8.01 -3.65 3.98
CA PHE A 60 -8.49 -4.92 3.40
C PHE A 60 -7.62 -6.11 3.80
N LEU A 61 -6.30 -5.94 3.76
CA LEU A 61 -5.37 -7.02 4.07
C LEU A 61 -5.47 -7.47 5.52
N MET A 62 -5.55 -6.53 6.45
CA MET A 62 -5.71 -6.85 7.87
C MET A 62 -7.11 -7.43 8.16
N ALA A 63 -8.16 -6.94 7.49
CA ALA A 63 -9.49 -7.54 7.62
C ALA A 63 -9.49 -9.01 7.15
N ALA A 64 -8.82 -9.32 6.04
CA ALA A 64 -8.69 -10.70 5.56
C ALA A 64 -7.89 -11.57 6.54
N ALA A 65 -6.78 -11.07 7.08
CA ALA A 65 -6.01 -11.78 8.09
C ALA A 65 -6.82 -12.05 9.36
N MET A 66 -7.57 -11.05 9.84
CA MET A 66 -8.43 -11.17 11.02
C MET A 66 -9.57 -12.18 10.80
N ALA A 67 -10.18 -12.18 9.62
CA ALA A 67 -11.24 -13.13 9.27
C ALA A 67 -10.73 -14.58 9.27
N GLU A 68 -9.45 -14.79 9.00
CA GLU A 68 -8.78 -16.09 9.12
C GLU A 68 -8.35 -16.41 10.55
N GLY A 69 -8.57 -15.52 11.51
CA GLY A 69 -8.16 -15.65 12.90
C GLY A 69 -6.66 -15.50 13.12
N ALA A 70 -5.98 -14.72 12.27
CA ALA A 70 -4.55 -14.46 12.43
C ALA A 70 -4.26 -13.68 13.72
N GLN A 71 -3.26 -14.14 14.45
CA GLN A 71 -2.71 -13.50 15.65
C GLN A 71 -1.38 -12.79 15.32
N ALA A 72 -0.79 -13.15 14.19
CA ALA A 72 0.40 -12.50 13.67
C ALA A 72 0.30 -12.32 12.16
N VAL A 73 0.93 -11.26 11.64
CA VAL A 73 1.14 -11.06 10.21
C VAL A 73 2.64 -10.95 9.91
N ILE A 74 3.05 -11.49 8.77
CA ILE A 74 4.45 -11.43 8.31
C ILE A 74 4.47 -10.76 6.95
N THR A 75 5.43 -9.86 6.73
CA THR A 75 5.69 -9.28 5.42
C THR A 75 7.18 -9.03 5.19
N THR A 76 7.57 -8.75 3.96
CA THR A 76 8.94 -8.49 3.56
C THR A 76 9.04 -7.30 2.62
N ALA A 77 10.08 -6.48 2.81
CA ALA A 77 10.44 -5.40 1.89
C ALA A 77 11.86 -4.87 2.20
N ALA A 78 12.26 -3.76 1.56
CA ALA A 78 13.48 -3.04 1.95
C ALA A 78 13.33 -2.38 3.34
N ALA A 79 14.45 -2.11 4.01
CA ALA A 79 14.48 -1.56 5.37
C ALA A 79 13.72 -0.22 5.54
N GLN A 80 13.59 0.57 4.48
CA GLN A 80 12.84 1.85 4.51
C GLN A 80 11.45 1.75 3.88
N SER A 81 10.84 0.56 3.91
CA SER A 81 9.53 0.32 3.28
C SER A 81 8.39 1.05 4.01
N ASN A 82 7.64 1.86 3.26
CA ASN A 82 6.39 2.45 3.75
C ASN A 82 5.31 1.39 4.03
N PHE A 83 5.36 0.24 3.36
CA PHE A 83 4.41 -0.84 3.60
C PHE A 83 4.70 -1.54 4.94
N CYS A 84 5.97 -1.85 5.23
CA CYS A 84 6.38 -2.43 6.51
C CYS A 84 6.00 -1.53 7.68
N ARG A 85 6.35 -0.23 7.61
CA ARG A 85 5.97 0.75 8.64
C ARG A 85 4.46 0.79 8.88
N ALA A 86 3.68 0.89 7.82
CA ALA A 86 2.23 0.93 7.95
C ALA A 86 1.66 -0.40 8.48
N THR A 87 2.27 -1.55 8.13
CA THR A 87 1.90 -2.86 8.67
C THR A 87 2.20 -2.94 10.16
N ALA A 88 3.38 -2.49 10.60
CA ALA A 88 3.73 -2.40 12.01
C ALA A 88 2.72 -1.56 12.80
N ALA A 89 2.35 -0.40 12.26
CA ALA A 89 1.35 0.48 12.87
C ALA A 89 -0.05 -0.15 12.92
N ALA A 90 -0.46 -0.83 11.86
CA ALA A 90 -1.74 -1.55 11.81
C ALA A 90 -1.77 -2.67 12.85
N GLY A 91 -0.70 -3.45 12.96
CA GLY A 91 -0.58 -4.50 13.98
C GLY A 91 -0.64 -3.94 15.40
N ALA A 92 0.12 -2.89 15.70
CA ALA A 92 0.09 -2.22 17.01
C ALA A 92 -1.32 -1.71 17.36
N ARG A 93 -2.04 -1.14 16.39
CA ARG A 93 -3.40 -0.63 16.60
C ARG A 93 -4.43 -1.75 16.80
N LEU A 94 -4.25 -2.91 16.15
CA LEU A 94 -5.20 -4.02 16.16
C LEU A 94 -4.86 -5.11 17.19
N GLY A 95 -3.74 -5.00 17.90
CA GLY A 95 -3.27 -6.04 18.81
C GLY A 95 -2.75 -7.30 18.09
N ILE A 96 -2.32 -7.18 16.84
CA ILE A 96 -1.79 -8.27 16.02
C ILE A 96 -0.27 -8.15 15.96
N ARG A 97 0.44 -9.24 16.26
CA ARG A 97 1.90 -9.26 16.18
C ARG A 97 2.36 -9.10 14.73
N VAL A 98 3.43 -8.33 14.52
CA VAL A 98 3.98 -8.10 13.18
C VAL A 98 5.41 -8.59 13.09
N GLY A 99 5.67 -9.48 12.13
CA GLY A 99 6.99 -9.90 11.70
C GLY A 99 7.40 -9.19 10.42
N LEU A 100 8.56 -8.57 10.43
CA LEU A 100 9.13 -7.87 9.28
C LEU A 100 10.44 -8.51 8.86
N LEU A 101 10.47 -9.12 7.68
CA LEU A 101 11.69 -9.62 7.04
C LEU A 101 12.22 -8.53 6.12
N LEU A 102 13.17 -7.75 6.62
CA LEU A 102 13.73 -6.63 5.88
C LEU A 102 14.96 -7.05 5.08
N ARG A 103 14.96 -6.73 3.79
CA ARG A 103 16.12 -6.95 2.94
C ARG A 103 17.24 -5.97 3.32
N GLY A 104 18.42 -6.51 3.59
CA GLY A 104 19.57 -5.72 3.99
C GLY A 104 20.62 -6.55 4.70
N THR A 105 21.61 -5.87 5.27
CA THR A 105 22.76 -6.48 5.96
C THR A 105 22.55 -6.66 7.47
N GLY A 106 21.54 -6.00 8.04
CA GLY A 106 21.34 -5.89 9.48
C GLY A 106 22.17 -4.79 10.15
N GLN A 107 22.95 -4.06 9.36
CA GLN A 107 23.79 -2.94 9.83
C GLN A 107 23.21 -1.56 9.45
N GLU A 108 21.99 -1.53 8.95
CA GLU A 108 21.30 -0.31 8.57
C GLU A 108 21.13 0.61 9.77
N ALA A 109 21.38 1.92 9.55
CA ALA A 109 21.20 2.93 10.58
C ALA A 109 19.73 2.91 11.08
N LEU A 110 19.56 2.94 12.41
CA LEU A 110 18.25 2.97 13.04
C LEU A 110 17.61 4.36 12.89
N GLN A 111 17.02 4.60 11.73
CA GLN A 111 16.39 5.87 11.36
C GLN A 111 15.20 5.66 10.43
N GLY A 112 14.40 6.70 10.19
CA GLY A 112 13.28 6.68 9.27
C GLY A 112 12.27 5.57 9.58
N ASN A 113 11.86 4.80 8.57
CA ASN A 113 10.87 3.74 8.73
C ASN A 113 11.36 2.59 9.62
N LEU A 114 12.65 2.22 9.53
CA LEU A 114 13.23 1.18 10.38
C LEU A 114 13.14 1.52 11.88
N LEU A 115 13.38 2.78 12.23
CA LEU A 115 13.18 3.24 13.61
C LEU A 115 11.71 3.11 14.04
N LEU A 116 10.79 3.54 13.17
CA LEU A 116 9.35 3.45 13.45
C LEU A 116 8.87 2.00 13.56
N ASP A 117 9.36 1.09 12.72
CA ASP A 117 9.05 -0.35 12.81
C ASP A 117 9.37 -0.90 14.20
N ARG A 118 10.56 -0.54 14.73
CA ARG A 118 10.98 -0.94 16.08
C ARG A 118 10.13 -0.31 17.18
N LEU A 119 9.87 1.01 17.10
CA LEU A 119 9.05 1.73 18.06
C LEU A 119 7.60 1.23 18.10
N LEU A 120 7.07 0.76 16.97
CA LEU A 120 5.75 0.16 16.85
C LEU A 120 5.70 -1.31 17.29
N GLY A 121 6.81 -1.87 17.78
CA GLY A 121 6.86 -3.21 18.35
C GLY A 121 6.94 -4.35 17.35
N ALA A 122 7.32 -4.08 16.09
CA ALA A 122 7.51 -5.14 15.11
C ALA A 122 8.74 -6.00 15.43
N ASP A 123 8.61 -7.33 15.22
CA ASP A 123 9.74 -8.27 15.21
C ASP A 123 10.49 -8.14 13.88
N VAL A 124 11.56 -7.34 13.90
CA VAL A 124 12.36 -7.02 12.72
C VAL A 124 13.54 -7.98 12.61
N ARG A 125 13.58 -8.73 11.51
CA ARG A 125 14.70 -9.60 11.12
C ARG A 125 15.22 -9.19 9.74
N PHE A 126 16.53 -9.23 9.56
CA PHE A 126 17.16 -8.95 8.27
C PHE A 126 17.40 -10.23 7.49
N ILE A 127 17.19 -10.16 6.18
CA ILE A 127 17.49 -11.23 5.23
C ILE A 127 18.58 -10.74 4.26
N PRO A 128 19.60 -11.58 3.96
CA PRO A 128 20.83 -11.16 3.28
C PRO A 128 20.62 -11.07 1.75
N THR A 129 19.73 -10.21 1.33
CA THR A 129 19.49 -9.89 -0.08
C THR A 129 19.03 -8.44 -0.24
N LEU A 130 19.30 -7.83 -1.38
CA LEU A 130 18.72 -6.54 -1.79
C LEU A 130 17.72 -6.73 -2.93
N ASP A 131 17.70 -7.90 -3.57
CA ASP A 131 16.78 -8.21 -4.68
C ASP A 131 15.37 -8.50 -4.14
N PRO A 132 14.35 -7.74 -4.57
CA PRO A 132 12.96 -8.01 -4.20
C PRO A 132 12.39 -9.31 -4.80
N TYR A 133 13.07 -9.90 -5.78
CA TYR A 133 12.68 -11.11 -6.48
C TYR A 133 13.60 -12.31 -6.18
N ASP A 134 14.39 -12.23 -5.12
CA ASP A 134 15.25 -13.32 -4.67
C ASP A 134 14.41 -14.57 -4.35
N THR A 135 14.71 -15.67 -5.02
CA THR A 135 13.96 -16.93 -4.91
C THR A 135 14.04 -17.60 -3.54
N ARG A 136 14.94 -17.13 -2.66
CA ARG A 136 15.07 -17.62 -1.28
C ARG A 136 14.10 -16.96 -0.29
N VAL A 137 13.49 -15.85 -0.68
CA VAL A 137 12.56 -15.09 0.19
C VAL A 137 11.43 -15.96 0.77
N PRO A 138 10.77 -16.85 0.00
CA PRO A 138 9.75 -17.74 0.56
C PRO A 138 10.27 -18.58 1.73
N GLY A 139 11.47 -19.18 1.62
CA GLY A 139 12.06 -19.97 2.69
C GLY A 139 12.27 -19.17 3.99
N TRP A 140 12.75 -17.95 3.92
CA TRP A 140 12.88 -17.09 5.10
C TRP A 140 11.53 -16.68 5.70
N ILE A 141 10.50 -16.55 4.87
CA ILE A 141 9.11 -16.33 5.36
C ILE A 141 8.67 -17.59 6.12
N ASP A 142 8.86 -18.78 5.53
CA ASP A 142 8.47 -20.06 6.14
C ASP A 142 9.18 -20.30 7.48
N ASP A 143 10.46 -19.94 7.60
CA ASP A 143 11.21 -19.99 8.85
C ASP A 143 10.56 -19.11 9.94
N MET A 144 10.17 -17.89 9.59
CA MET A 144 9.51 -16.99 10.55
C MET A 144 8.11 -17.48 10.90
N VAL A 145 7.36 -18.03 9.94
CA VAL A 145 6.05 -18.68 10.19
C VAL A 145 6.22 -19.84 11.15
N ALA A 146 7.22 -20.71 10.95
CA ALA A 146 7.50 -21.82 11.84
C ALA A 146 7.85 -21.36 13.27
N ASP A 147 8.64 -20.29 13.40
CA ASP A 147 8.96 -19.70 14.71
C ASP A 147 7.69 -19.21 15.43
N TYR A 148 6.80 -18.55 14.74
CA TYR A 148 5.55 -18.05 15.33
C TYR A 148 4.58 -19.18 15.65
N THR A 149 4.54 -20.21 14.81
CA THR A 149 3.74 -21.43 15.06
C THR A 149 4.20 -22.14 16.32
N ARG A 150 5.53 -22.25 16.55
CA ARG A 150 6.07 -22.82 17.82
C ARG A 150 5.69 -22.01 19.06
N GLN A 151 5.40 -20.72 18.89
CA GLN A 151 4.89 -19.84 19.94
C GLN A 151 3.36 -19.90 20.08
N GLY A 152 2.68 -20.76 19.33
CA GLY A 152 1.22 -20.92 19.35
C GLY A 152 0.46 -19.84 18.58
N LEU A 153 1.14 -19.05 17.73
CA LEU A 153 0.52 -17.97 16.98
C LEU A 153 0.04 -18.46 15.61
N LYS A 154 -1.22 -18.20 15.28
CA LYS A 154 -1.72 -18.37 13.91
C LYS A 154 -1.26 -17.19 13.05
N THR A 155 -0.54 -17.47 11.98
CA THR A 155 0.13 -16.48 11.15
C THR A 155 -0.55 -16.30 9.80
N HIS A 156 -0.63 -15.06 9.31
CA HIS A 156 -1.03 -14.71 7.95
C HIS A 156 0.12 -13.97 7.25
N VAL A 157 0.43 -14.37 6.01
CA VAL A 157 1.55 -13.80 5.24
C VAL A 157 1.02 -12.75 4.25
N LEU A 158 1.47 -11.52 4.40
CA LEU A 158 1.18 -10.40 3.51
C LEU A 158 2.30 -10.27 2.47
N HIS A 159 2.36 -11.22 1.54
CA HIS A 159 3.38 -11.25 0.50
C HIS A 159 2.76 -11.26 -0.89
N LEU A 160 3.26 -10.42 -1.78
CA LEU A 160 2.91 -10.44 -3.20
C LEU A 160 3.66 -11.61 -3.89
N PRO A 161 3.08 -12.31 -4.84
CA PRO A 161 1.81 -12.14 -5.56
C PRO A 161 0.60 -12.82 -4.90
N GLY A 162 -0.51 -12.90 -5.62
CA GLY A 162 -1.73 -13.62 -5.23
C GLY A 162 -2.74 -12.74 -4.50
N ARG A 163 -3.50 -13.33 -3.56
CA ARG A 163 -4.62 -12.66 -2.86
C ARG A 163 -4.23 -11.33 -2.22
N THR A 164 -3.03 -11.21 -1.65
CA THR A 164 -2.51 -9.95 -1.11
C THR A 164 -2.45 -8.87 -2.19
N GLY A 165 -2.00 -9.21 -3.39
CA GLY A 165 -1.97 -8.29 -4.53
C GLY A 165 -3.36 -7.83 -4.96
N MET A 166 -4.31 -8.77 -5.10
CA MET A 166 -5.69 -8.47 -5.48
C MET A 166 -6.39 -7.54 -4.46
N LEU A 167 -6.30 -7.84 -3.17
CA LEU A 167 -6.87 -6.98 -2.12
C LEU A 167 -6.18 -5.61 -2.06
N GLY A 168 -4.87 -5.57 -2.27
CA GLY A 168 -4.13 -4.32 -2.36
C GLY A 168 -4.53 -3.46 -3.57
N ALA A 169 -4.82 -4.06 -4.71
CA ALA A 169 -5.35 -3.37 -5.89
C ALA A 169 -6.80 -2.90 -5.65
N ALA A 170 -7.67 -3.75 -5.08
CA ALA A 170 -9.04 -3.40 -4.73
C ALA A 170 -9.11 -2.16 -3.82
N ALA A 171 -8.20 -2.03 -2.85
CA ALA A 171 -8.09 -0.83 -2.03
C ALA A 171 -7.83 0.44 -2.84
N MET A 172 -7.08 0.31 -3.94
CA MET A 172 -6.80 1.44 -4.83
C MET A 172 -7.96 1.71 -5.80
N VAL A 173 -8.80 0.73 -6.10
CA VAL A 173 -10.08 0.94 -6.78
C VAL A 173 -10.98 1.87 -5.96
N CYS A 174 -11.12 1.62 -4.64
CA CYS A 174 -11.83 2.55 -3.74
C CYS A 174 -11.26 3.97 -3.78
N THR A 175 -9.92 4.09 -3.88
CA THR A 175 -9.28 5.39 -4.02
C THR A 175 -9.68 6.09 -5.32
N GLY A 176 -9.77 5.33 -6.41
CA GLY A 176 -10.23 5.84 -7.70
C GLY A 176 -11.68 6.32 -7.65
N GLU A 177 -12.58 5.56 -6.98
CA GLU A 177 -13.98 6.00 -6.76
C GLU A 177 -14.04 7.27 -5.92
N GLU A 178 -13.25 7.37 -4.85
CA GLU A 178 -13.14 8.56 -4.02
C GLU A 178 -12.68 9.77 -4.85
N MET A 179 -11.65 9.59 -5.69
CA MET A 179 -11.15 10.66 -6.56
C MET A 179 -12.19 11.06 -7.59
N ALA A 180 -12.91 10.13 -8.21
CA ALA A 180 -13.98 10.43 -9.16
C ALA A 180 -15.06 11.31 -8.54
N ARG A 181 -15.50 10.99 -7.31
CA ARG A 181 -16.46 11.82 -6.56
C ARG A 181 -15.89 13.22 -6.27
N GLN A 182 -14.62 13.32 -5.92
CA GLN A 182 -13.95 14.59 -5.66
C GLN A 182 -13.79 15.43 -6.93
N PHE A 183 -13.48 14.80 -8.07
CA PHE A 183 -13.43 15.49 -9.36
C PHE A 183 -14.78 16.10 -9.71
N ALA A 184 -15.86 15.33 -9.58
CA ALA A 184 -17.20 15.80 -9.84
C ALA A 184 -17.61 16.93 -8.88
N ALA A 185 -17.35 16.78 -7.59
CA ALA A 185 -17.69 17.78 -6.57
C ALA A 185 -16.96 19.12 -6.77
N GLN A 186 -15.77 19.10 -7.35
CA GLN A 186 -14.94 20.28 -7.61
C GLN A 186 -15.07 20.79 -9.05
N GLY A 187 -15.88 20.13 -9.90
CA GLY A 187 -16.05 20.51 -11.30
C GLY A 187 -14.77 20.41 -12.13
N ILE A 188 -13.87 19.49 -11.80
CA ILE A 188 -12.60 19.31 -12.51
C ILE A 188 -12.57 18.00 -13.29
N GLN A 189 -11.84 18.00 -14.40
CA GLN A 189 -11.60 16.83 -15.23
C GLN A 189 -10.09 16.71 -15.50
N PRO A 190 -9.32 16.09 -14.62
CA PRO A 190 -7.87 15.96 -14.80
C PRO A 190 -7.54 15.17 -16.04
N GLN A 191 -6.54 15.60 -16.81
CA GLN A 191 -6.04 14.86 -17.97
C GLN A 191 -5.22 13.63 -17.55
N ALA A 192 -4.50 13.74 -16.42
CA ALA A 192 -3.69 12.65 -15.90
C ALA A 192 -3.51 12.74 -14.39
N VAL A 193 -3.30 11.57 -13.78
CA VAL A 193 -2.85 11.41 -12.39
C VAL A 193 -1.46 10.81 -12.41
N PHE A 194 -0.50 11.49 -11.81
CA PHE A 194 0.88 11.04 -11.69
C PHE A 194 1.16 10.49 -10.31
N LEU A 195 1.82 9.34 -10.23
CA LEU A 195 2.17 8.71 -8.95
C LEU A 195 3.43 7.84 -9.06
N ALA A 196 4.12 7.64 -7.95
CA ALA A 196 5.24 6.71 -7.88
C ALA A 196 4.75 5.27 -7.98
N ALA A 197 5.41 4.46 -8.82
CA ALA A 197 5.11 3.05 -9.03
C ALA A 197 6.26 2.18 -8.50
N GLY A 198 6.10 1.64 -7.29
CA GLY A 198 6.97 0.60 -6.74
C GLY A 198 6.48 -0.79 -7.15
N SER A 199 5.52 -1.36 -6.42
CA SER A 199 4.91 -2.65 -6.76
C SER A 199 3.85 -2.59 -7.87
N GLY A 200 3.44 -1.41 -8.32
CA GLY A 200 2.42 -1.24 -9.36
C GLY A 200 0.96 -1.31 -8.89
N LEU A 201 0.68 -1.78 -7.67
CA LEU A 201 -0.71 -1.95 -7.18
C LEU A 201 -1.56 -0.68 -7.21
N THR A 202 -0.95 0.46 -6.87
CA THR A 202 -1.68 1.75 -6.87
C THR A 202 -2.04 2.15 -8.30
N VAL A 203 -1.13 1.96 -9.24
CA VAL A 203 -1.38 2.23 -10.66
C VAL A 203 -2.48 1.31 -11.19
N ALA A 204 -2.37 -0.01 -10.91
CA ALA A 204 -3.34 -1.02 -11.34
C ALA A 204 -4.75 -0.68 -10.85
N GLY A 205 -4.93 -0.47 -9.54
CA GLY A 205 -6.24 -0.20 -8.97
C GLY A 205 -6.85 1.12 -9.43
N LEU A 206 -6.06 2.20 -9.56
CA LEU A 206 -6.55 3.48 -10.10
C LEU A 206 -6.92 3.37 -11.57
N ALA A 207 -6.10 2.70 -12.39
CA ALA A 207 -6.37 2.50 -13.81
C ALA A 207 -7.66 1.68 -14.02
N LEU A 208 -7.84 0.62 -13.24
CA LEU A 208 -9.06 -0.19 -13.25
C LEU A 208 -10.29 0.64 -12.87
N ALA A 209 -10.21 1.40 -11.76
CA ALA A 209 -11.31 2.25 -11.31
C ALA A 209 -11.71 3.28 -12.37
N PHE A 210 -10.75 4.02 -12.91
CA PHE A 210 -11.03 5.06 -13.90
C PHE A 210 -11.61 4.47 -15.19
N LYS A 211 -11.09 3.32 -15.64
CA LYS A 211 -11.64 2.61 -16.79
C LYS A 211 -13.09 2.16 -16.54
N THR A 212 -13.36 1.56 -15.38
CA THR A 212 -14.70 1.07 -15.02
C THR A 212 -15.71 2.21 -14.87
N LEU A 213 -15.26 3.37 -14.34
CA LEU A 213 -16.09 4.56 -14.17
C LEU A 213 -16.19 5.42 -15.46
N GLY A 214 -15.56 5.01 -16.55
CA GLY A 214 -15.58 5.77 -17.82
C GLY A 214 -14.86 7.11 -17.77
N LEU A 215 -13.90 7.29 -16.85
CA LEU A 215 -13.12 8.52 -16.73
C LEU A 215 -12.03 8.58 -17.81
N PRO A 216 -11.90 9.70 -18.55
CA PRO A 216 -10.85 9.85 -19.58
C PRO A 216 -9.46 10.14 -18.98
N THR A 217 -9.37 10.27 -17.65
CA THR A 217 -8.16 10.61 -16.92
C THR A 217 -7.12 9.48 -17.01
N ARG A 218 -5.94 9.78 -17.54
CA ARG A 218 -4.83 8.80 -17.63
C ARG A 218 -4.17 8.60 -16.28
N VAL A 219 -3.78 7.36 -15.96
CA VAL A 219 -2.95 7.04 -14.80
C VAL A 219 -1.51 6.85 -15.27
N VAL A 220 -0.59 7.68 -14.78
CA VAL A 220 0.81 7.70 -15.16
C VAL A 220 1.67 7.29 -13.97
N GLY A 221 2.15 6.05 -13.98
CA GLY A 221 3.05 5.52 -12.97
C GLY A 221 4.51 5.85 -13.29
N ILE A 222 5.17 6.57 -12.40
CA ILE A 222 6.61 6.81 -12.50
C ILE A 222 7.33 5.69 -11.75
N SER A 223 7.94 4.77 -12.49
CA SER A 223 8.61 3.62 -11.89
C SER A 223 9.87 4.04 -11.12
N VAL A 224 10.01 3.53 -9.90
CA VAL A 224 11.14 3.81 -9.00
C VAL A 224 12.09 2.61 -8.82
N GLN A 225 11.80 1.48 -9.45
CA GLN A 225 12.58 0.25 -9.26
C GLN A 225 12.99 -0.47 -10.54
N LYS A 226 12.09 -0.60 -11.50
CA LYS A 226 12.28 -1.41 -12.72
C LYS A 226 11.88 -0.62 -13.96
N GLN A 227 12.37 -1.04 -15.11
CA GLN A 227 12.02 -0.46 -16.41
C GLN A 227 10.54 -0.71 -16.78
N ALA A 228 10.02 0.06 -17.72
CA ALA A 228 8.61 -0.01 -18.11
C ALA A 228 8.22 -1.37 -18.72
N ASP A 229 9.11 -2.00 -19.47
CA ASP A 229 8.94 -3.33 -20.05
C ASP A 229 8.67 -4.42 -19.01
N PHE A 230 9.28 -4.29 -17.83
CA PHE A 230 9.00 -5.15 -16.67
C PHE A 230 7.72 -4.75 -15.93
N MET A 231 7.51 -3.45 -15.74
CA MET A 231 6.43 -2.95 -14.88
C MET A 231 5.05 -3.03 -15.54
N VAL A 232 4.96 -2.81 -16.86
CA VAL A 232 3.66 -2.76 -17.56
C VAL A 232 2.93 -4.12 -17.51
N PRO A 233 3.54 -5.26 -17.87
CA PRO A 233 2.90 -6.56 -17.74
C PRO A 233 2.44 -6.85 -16.31
N LEU A 234 3.28 -6.53 -15.33
CA LEU A 234 3.00 -6.73 -13.91
C LEU A 234 1.79 -5.90 -13.42
N ILE A 235 1.66 -4.66 -13.89
CA ILE A 235 0.53 -3.78 -13.55
C ILE A 235 -0.76 -4.30 -14.20
N VAL A 236 -0.68 -4.77 -15.47
CA VAL A 236 -1.82 -5.33 -16.18
C VAL A 236 -2.33 -6.61 -15.52
N GLU A 237 -1.43 -7.49 -15.07
CA GLU A 237 -1.79 -8.71 -14.32
C GLU A 237 -2.54 -8.39 -13.02
N ARG A 238 -2.25 -7.25 -12.39
CA ARG A 238 -2.81 -6.83 -11.11
C ARG A 238 -4.09 -5.98 -11.23
N ALA A 239 -4.43 -5.56 -12.43
CA ALA A 239 -5.64 -4.80 -12.72
C ALA A 239 -6.81 -5.72 -13.10
#